data_849b9f354fe1328c4ff958f6be7c4d8d
#
_entry.id   849b9f354fe1328c4ff958f6be7c4d8d
#
_cell.length_a   1.000
_cell.length_b   1.000
_cell.length_c   1.000
_cell.angle_alpha   90.00
_cell.angle_beta   90.00
_cell.angle_gamma   90.00
#
_symmetry.space_group_name_H-M   'P 1'
#
loop_
_entity.id
_entity.type
_entity.pdbx_description
1 polymer ?
#
loop_
_entity_poly.entity_id
_entity_poly.type
_entity_poly.pdbx_seq_one_letter_code
_entity_poly.pdbx_strand_id
1 'polypeptide(L)'
;MNTSAVAASATELDPRVENLVQGAIDLHCHSGPSVMARYLDHLEAMREASEAGLKAVLLKDHYYSATPVTYLLNKHFSNLGVLMLSGVPLNNAVGGLNVHAVEHGIKLGARLVWMPTFSSANHIDHHKQDHKFTDKFPQTKKKMI
;
A
#
# COMPACT_ATOMS: atom_id res chain seq x y z
N MET A 1 13.98 -25.23 -12.20
CA MET A 1 12.67 -25.04 -11.58
C MET A 1 11.83 -24.26 -12.57
N ASN A 2 10.83 -24.92 -13.15
CA ASN A 2 10.00 -24.35 -14.22
C ASN A 2 8.97 -23.40 -13.61
N THR A 3 9.15 -22.10 -13.79
CA THR A 3 8.10 -21.09 -13.56
C THR A 3 7.34 -20.94 -14.89
N SER A 4 6.32 -21.76 -15.11
CA SER A 4 5.32 -21.45 -16.14
C SER A 4 4.49 -20.28 -15.61
N ALA A 5 4.76 -19.09 -16.14
CA ALA A 5 3.86 -17.97 -16.01
C ALA A 5 2.53 -18.34 -16.66
N VAL A 6 1.48 -18.47 -15.86
CA VAL A 6 0.10 -18.52 -16.37
C VAL A 6 -0.18 -17.12 -16.91
N ALA A 7 -0.13 -16.97 -18.21
CA ALA A 7 -0.62 -15.79 -18.88
C ALA A 7 -2.12 -15.68 -18.56
N ALA A 8 -2.49 -14.76 -17.67
CA ALA A 8 -3.88 -14.40 -17.50
C ALA A 8 -4.38 -13.87 -18.85
N SER A 9 -5.40 -14.49 -19.42
CA SER A 9 -6.06 -13.95 -20.60
C SER A 9 -6.58 -12.57 -20.20
N ALA A 10 -6.15 -11.54 -20.90
CA ALA A 10 -6.71 -10.22 -20.74
C ALA A 10 -8.20 -10.33 -21.06
N THR A 11 -9.04 -10.37 -20.03
CA THR A 11 -10.48 -10.24 -20.19
C THR A 11 -10.68 -8.80 -20.66
N GLU A 12 -11.18 -8.64 -21.88
CA GLU A 12 -11.51 -7.33 -22.43
C GLU A 12 -12.47 -6.63 -21.45
N LEU A 13 -12.04 -5.52 -20.87
CA LEU A 13 -12.86 -4.76 -19.90
C LEU A 13 -14.05 -4.13 -20.65
N ASP A 14 -15.19 -4.07 -19.97
CA ASP A 14 -16.35 -3.31 -20.48
C ASP A 14 -15.91 -1.86 -20.73
N PRO A 15 -16.10 -1.30 -21.92
CA PRO A 15 -15.71 0.09 -22.25
C PRO A 15 -16.25 1.14 -21.28
N ARG A 16 -17.38 0.86 -20.61
CA ARG A 16 -17.93 1.73 -19.57
C ARG A 16 -17.03 1.75 -18.33
N VAL A 17 -16.44 0.61 -17.97
CA VAL A 17 -15.50 0.51 -16.85
C VAL A 17 -14.20 1.21 -17.18
N GLU A 18 -13.67 1.02 -18.39
CA GLU A 18 -12.48 1.71 -18.87
C GLU A 18 -12.64 3.24 -18.80
N ASN A 19 -13.77 3.75 -19.27
CA ASN A 19 -14.06 5.19 -19.21
C ASN A 19 -14.14 5.73 -17.77
N LEU A 20 -14.67 4.96 -16.83
CA LEU A 20 -14.77 5.36 -15.41
C LEU A 20 -13.42 5.39 -14.73
N VAL A 21 -12.48 4.55 -15.14
CA VAL A 21 -11.12 4.46 -14.56
C VAL A 21 -10.22 5.58 -15.08
N GLN A 22 -10.49 6.13 -16.27
CA GLN A 22 -9.68 7.22 -16.85
C GLN A 22 -9.61 8.44 -15.92
N GLY A 23 -8.40 8.81 -15.50
CA GLY A 23 -8.16 9.93 -14.58
C GLY A 23 -8.58 9.70 -13.14
N ALA A 24 -9.02 8.49 -12.78
CA ALA A 24 -9.38 8.12 -11.41
C ALA A 24 -8.16 8.12 -10.49
N ILE A 25 -8.41 8.22 -9.20
CA ILE A 25 -7.39 8.14 -8.14
C ILE A 25 -7.72 6.96 -7.23
N ASP A 26 -6.82 5.99 -7.15
CA ASP A 26 -6.90 4.94 -6.13
C ASP A 26 -6.30 5.44 -4.81
N LEU A 27 -7.12 5.51 -3.77
CA LEU A 27 -6.71 6.01 -2.45
C LEU A 27 -6.24 4.91 -1.49
N HIS A 28 -6.14 3.64 -1.94
CA HIS A 28 -5.80 2.54 -1.04
C HIS A 28 -5.27 1.29 -1.76
N CYS A 29 -4.07 1.37 -2.29
CA CYS A 29 -3.41 0.25 -2.96
C CYS A 29 -2.37 -0.41 -2.05
N HIS A 30 -2.36 -1.75 -2.02
CA HIS A 30 -1.36 -2.54 -1.33
C HIS A 30 -0.46 -3.27 -2.33
N SER A 31 0.73 -2.74 -2.59
CA SER A 31 1.79 -3.39 -3.35
C SER A 31 3.01 -3.69 -2.48
N GLY A 32 4.02 -4.34 -3.04
CA GLY A 32 5.26 -4.70 -2.34
C GLY A 32 6.45 -3.80 -2.66
N PRO A 33 7.58 -3.99 -1.95
CA PRO A 33 7.82 -5.05 -0.96
C PRO A 33 7.01 -4.86 0.32
N SER A 34 6.61 -5.96 0.95
CA SER A 34 5.89 -5.99 2.23
C SER A 34 6.18 -7.29 2.99
N VAL A 35 6.00 -7.27 4.30
CA VAL A 35 5.98 -8.49 5.12
C VAL A 35 4.82 -9.40 4.74
N MET A 36 3.72 -8.81 4.29
CA MET A 36 2.60 -9.55 3.71
C MET A 36 2.87 -9.83 2.23
N ALA A 37 2.51 -11.04 1.76
CA ALA A 37 2.58 -11.36 0.34
C ALA A 37 1.76 -10.36 -0.48
N ARG A 38 2.36 -9.84 -1.54
CA ARG A 38 1.75 -8.91 -2.48
C ARG A 38 1.82 -9.50 -3.88
N TYR A 39 0.85 -9.15 -4.69
CA TYR A 39 0.77 -9.63 -6.07
C TYR A 39 1.75 -8.87 -6.99
N LEU A 40 1.89 -7.57 -6.74
CA LEU A 40 2.74 -6.65 -7.51
C LEU A 40 3.72 -5.93 -6.59
N ASP A 41 4.86 -5.53 -7.12
CA ASP A 41 5.70 -4.53 -6.48
C ASP A 41 5.20 -3.10 -6.76
N HIS A 42 5.84 -2.11 -6.15
CA HIS A 42 5.42 -0.72 -6.27
C HIS A 42 5.61 -0.15 -7.68
N LEU A 43 6.63 -0.61 -8.41
CA LEU A 43 6.86 -0.17 -9.79
C LEU A 43 5.91 -0.88 -10.77
N GLU A 44 5.66 -2.15 -10.55
CA GLU A 44 4.65 -2.90 -11.31
C GLU A 44 3.27 -2.29 -11.14
N ALA A 45 2.88 -1.96 -9.90
CA ALA A 45 1.62 -1.27 -9.61
C ALA A 45 1.53 0.11 -10.31
N MET A 46 2.65 0.85 -10.37
CA MET A 46 2.70 2.11 -11.09
C MET A 46 2.50 1.92 -12.61
N ARG A 47 3.10 0.88 -13.19
CA ARG A 47 2.94 0.56 -14.61
C ARG A 47 1.51 0.16 -14.97
N GLU A 48 0.92 -0.76 -14.20
CA GLU A 48 -0.48 -1.16 -14.40
C GLU A 48 -1.45 0.01 -14.22
N ALA A 49 -1.20 0.87 -13.23
CA ALA A 49 -1.99 2.08 -13.05
C ALA A 49 -1.89 3.06 -14.25
N SER A 50 -0.70 3.17 -14.85
CA SER A 50 -0.47 3.95 -16.08
C SER A 50 -1.24 3.37 -17.27
N GLU A 51 -1.15 2.06 -17.47
CA GLU A 51 -1.85 1.34 -18.53
C GLU A 51 -3.37 1.46 -18.39
N ALA A 52 -3.87 1.42 -17.15
CA ALA A 52 -5.29 1.60 -16.85
C ALA A 52 -5.76 3.06 -16.96
N GLY A 53 -4.87 4.03 -17.15
CA GLY A 53 -5.21 5.45 -17.24
C GLY A 53 -5.53 6.13 -15.92
N LEU A 54 -5.06 5.58 -14.79
CA LEU A 54 -5.20 6.22 -13.47
C LEU A 54 -4.37 7.50 -13.39
N LYS A 55 -4.89 8.50 -12.71
CA LYS A 55 -4.17 9.75 -12.43
C LYS A 55 -3.20 9.63 -11.27
N ALA A 56 -3.58 8.90 -10.22
CA ALA A 56 -2.75 8.70 -9.05
C ALA A 56 -3.10 7.41 -8.31
N VAL A 57 -2.13 6.87 -7.58
CA VAL A 57 -2.31 5.73 -6.68
C VAL A 57 -1.68 6.03 -5.34
N LEU A 58 -2.41 5.80 -4.24
CA LEU A 58 -1.93 5.97 -2.88
C LEU A 58 -1.55 4.61 -2.29
N LEU A 59 -0.24 4.38 -2.19
CA LEU A 59 0.32 3.16 -1.64
C LEU A 59 0.20 3.14 -0.12
N LYS A 60 -0.28 2.01 0.40
CA LYS A 60 -0.32 1.73 1.83
C LYS A 60 0.38 0.43 2.15
N ASP A 61 1.30 0.48 3.09
CA ASP A 61 1.75 -0.71 3.83
C ASP A 61 1.36 -0.59 5.32
N HIS A 62 1.32 -1.71 6.03
CA HIS A 62 0.98 -1.73 7.45
C HIS A 62 2.21 -1.58 8.35
N TYR A 63 3.40 -1.75 7.80
CA TYR A 63 4.65 -1.88 8.55
C TYR A 63 5.62 -0.74 8.36
N TYR A 64 5.49 0.03 7.27
CA TYR A 64 6.36 1.16 6.98
C TYR A 64 5.64 2.23 6.15
N SER A 65 6.22 3.43 6.12
CA SER A 65 5.79 4.48 5.20
C SER A 65 6.49 4.31 3.85
N ALA A 66 5.73 4.12 2.78
CA ALA A 66 6.27 4.02 1.42
C ALA A 66 6.65 5.39 0.82
N THR A 67 6.65 6.47 1.60
CA THR A 67 6.90 7.83 1.12
C THR A 67 8.26 7.99 0.42
N PRO A 68 9.39 7.43 0.93
CA PRO A 68 10.66 7.49 0.20
C PRO A 68 10.60 6.75 -1.14
N VAL A 69 9.85 5.66 -1.21
CA VAL A 69 9.70 4.88 -2.44
C VAL A 69 8.89 5.66 -3.47
N THR A 70 7.75 6.23 -3.08
CA THR A 70 6.94 7.05 -4.00
C THR A 70 7.67 8.29 -4.48
N TYR A 71 8.53 8.88 -3.65
CA TYR A 71 9.42 9.95 -4.08
C TYR A 71 10.35 9.50 -5.23
N LEU A 72 11.00 8.35 -5.08
CA LEU A 72 11.90 7.83 -6.11
C LEU A 72 11.14 7.42 -7.39
N LEU A 73 9.98 6.78 -7.25
CA LEU A 73 9.13 6.40 -8.39
C LEU A 73 8.73 7.63 -9.20
N ASN A 74 8.20 8.66 -8.54
CA ASN A 74 7.80 9.89 -9.23
C ASN A 74 8.98 10.62 -9.88
N LYS A 75 10.18 10.56 -9.25
CA LYS A 75 11.38 11.20 -9.80
C LYS A 75 11.91 10.49 -11.04
N HIS A 76 11.93 9.16 -11.04
CA HIS A 76 12.61 8.37 -12.07
C HIS A 76 11.68 7.80 -13.14
N PHE A 77 10.37 7.73 -12.88
CA PHE A 77 9.37 7.14 -13.76
C PHE A 77 8.20 8.11 -14.05
N SER A 78 8.45 9.41 -14.00
CA SER A 78 7.45 10.45 -14.30
C SER A 78 6.85 10.35 -15.71
N ASN A 79 7.58 9.72 -16.64
CA ASN A 79 7.10 9.45 -18.00
C ASN A 79 5.88 8.50 -18.05
N LEU A 80 5.60 7.75 -17.00
CA LEU A 80 4.41 6.91 -16.90
C LEU A 80 3.12 7.71 -16.67
N GLY A 81 3.20 9.00 -16.35
CA GLY A 81 2.04 9.88 -16.22
C GLY A 81 1.16 9.65 -14.99
N VAL A 82 1.51 8.71 -14.11
CA VAL A 82 0.80 8.39 -12.87
C VAL A 82 1.55 8.96 -11.67
N LEU A 83 0.84 9.61 -10.76
CA LEU A 83 1.40 10.12 -9.52
C LEU A 83 1.30 9.06 -8.40
N MET A 84 2.44 8.60 -7.92
CA MET A 84 2.49 7.70 -6.77
C MET A 84 2.48 8.49 -5.47
N LEU A 85 1.51 8.21 -4.63
CA LEU A 85 1.30 8.84 -3.33
C LEU A 85 1.51 7.82 -2.22
N SER A 86 1.78 8.27 -1.01
CA SER A 86 1.86 7.42 0.18
C SER A 86 1.47 8.18 1.43
N GLY A 87 1.46 7.48 2.54
CA GLY A 87 1.16 8.01 3.85
C GLY A 87 1.95 7.31 4.96
N VAL A 88 1.62 7.67 6.19
CA VAL A 88 2.23 7.10 7.40
C VAL A 88 1.22 6.22 8.12
N PRO A 89 1.43 4.89 8.21
CA PRO A 89 0.57 3.99 8.96
C PRO A 89 1.02 3.93 10.42
N LEU A 90 0.23 4.40 11.36
CA LEU A 90 0.59 4.47 12.79
C LEU A 90 0.42 3.13 13.51
N ASN A 91 0.93 2.05 12.91
CA ASN A 91 1.02 0.73 13.56
C ASN A 91 2.31 0.59 14.39
N ASN A 92 2.40 -0.46 15.18
CA ASN A 92 3.55 -0.74 16.04
C ASN A 92 4.89 -0.73 15.31
N ALA A 93 4.93 -1.16 14.06
CA ALA A 93 6.16 -1.22 13.26
C ALA A 93 6.80 0.16 13.02
N VAL A 94 6.00 1.24 13.05
CA VAL A 94 6.50 2.63 12.95
C VAL A 94 6.51 3.36 14.30
N GLY A 95 6.34 2.62 15.40
CA GLY A 95 6.32 3.17 16.77
C GLY A 95 4.96 3.63 17.26
N GLY A 96 3.87 3.13 16.66
CA GLY A 96 2.50 3.47 17.07
C GLY A 96 2.13 4.92 16.77
N LEU A 97 1.54 5.64 17.72
CA LEU A 97 1.18 7.07 17.61
C LEU A 97 2.42 7.96 17.67
N ASN A 98 3.30 7.80 16.71
CA ASN A 98 4.60 8.45 16.63
C ASN A 98 4.53 9.76 15.84
N VAL A 99 4.49 10.89 16.54
CA VAL A 99 4.43 12.22 15.92
C VAL A 99 5.66 12.54 15.06
N HIS A 100 6.82 12.00 15.42
CA HIS A 100 8.05 12.20 14.64
C HIS A 100 8.00 11.46 13.31
N ALA A 101 7.40 10.26 13.26
CA ALA A 101 7.16 9.54 12.01
C ALA A 101 6.20 10.31 11.10
N VAL A 102 5.16 10.95 11.67
CA VAL A 102 4.23 11.80 10.91
C VAL A 102 4.94 13.03 10.37
N GLU A 103 5.67 13.75 11.20
CA GLU A 103 6.41 14.94 10.78
C GLU A 103 7.40 14.62 9.65
N HIS A 104 8.16 13.55 9.81
CA HIS A 104 9.11 13.07 8.79
C HIS A 104 8.39 12.71 7.49
N GLY A 105 7.29 11.95 7.59
CA GLY A 105 6.49 11.56 6.45
C GLY A 105 5.95 12.77 5.68
N ILE A 106 5.41 13.77 6.38
CA ILE A 106 4.91 15.01 5.77
C ILE A 106 6.03 15.75 5.01
N LYS A 107 7.20 15.88 5.63
CA LYS A 107 8.38 16.51 4.99
C LYS A 107 8.84 15.79 3.73
N LEU A 108 8.63 14.48 3.65
CA LEU A 108 8.90 13.68 2.46
C LEU A 108 7.73 13.59 1.46
N GLY A 109 6.61 14.26 1.73
CA GLY A 109 5.48 14.33 0.83
C GLY A 109 4.35 13.31 1.09
N ALA A 110 4.27 12.73 2.29
CA ALA A 110 3.11 11.94 2.69
C ALA A 110 1.81 12.73 2.55
N ARG A 111 0.77 12.08 2.06
CA ARG A 111 -0.55 12.69 1.80
C ARG A 111 -1.64 12.21 2.75
N LEU A 112 -1.37 11.14 3.48
CA LEU A 112 -2.32 10.54 4.40
C LEU A 112 -1.60 10.03 5.65
N VAL A 113 -2.29 10.10 6.79
CA VAL A 113 -1.88 9.42 8.02
C VAL A 113 -2.99 8.46 8.39
N TRP A 114 -2.66 7.17 8.44
CA TRP A 114 -3.62 6.17 8.92
C TRP A 114 -3.45 5.96 10.40
N MET A 115 -4.55 6.08 11.13
CA MET A 115 -4.61 5.60 12.50
C MET A 115 -4.30 4.09 12.53
N PRO A 116 -3.92 3.55 13.68
CA PRO A 116 -3.60 2.13 13.81
C PRO A 116 -4.67 1.24 13.19
N THR A 117 -4.20 0.27 12.40
CA THR A 117 -5.04 -0.78 11.80
C THR A 117 -4.79 -2.10 12.49
N PHE A 118 -3.74 -2.83 12.14
CA PHE A 118 -3.38 -4.11 12.78
C PHE A 118 -3.02 -3.98 14.26
N SER A 119 -2.51 -2.83 14.67
CA SER A 119 -2.17 -2.53 16.07
C SER A 119 -3.30 -1.82 16.82
N SER A 120 -4.48 -1.64 16.22
CA SER A 120 -5.62 -1.03 16.91
C SER A 120 -6.20 -1.97 17.96
N ALA A 121 -6.72 -1.41 19.05
CA ALA A 121 -7.35 -2.18 20.13
C ALA A 121 -8.47 -3.08 19.59
N ASN A 122 -9.33 -2.52 18.74
CA ASN A 122 -10.43 -3.26 18.13
C ASN A 122 -9.95 -4.46 17.30
N HIS A 123 -8.93 -4.28 16.46
CA HIS A 123 -8.39 -5.37 15.66
C HIS A 123 -7.77 -6.46 16.53
N ILE A 124 -6.98 -6.08 17.54
CA ILE A 124 -6.34 -7.01 18.48
C ILE A 124 -7.40 -7.78 19.28
N ASP A 125 -8.45 -7.12 19.76
CA ASP A 125 -9.51 -7.77 20.51
C ASP A 125 -10.31 -8.77 19.66
N HIS A 126 -10.57 -8.46 18.39
CA HIS A 126 -11.22 -9.38 17.47
C HIS A 126 -10.38 -10.62 17.14
N HIS A 127 -9.07 -10.44 16.97
CA HIS A 127 -8.17 -11.51 16.52
C HIS A 127 -7.37 -12.18 17.64
N LYS A 128 -7.57 -11.80 18.90
CA LYS A 128 -6.79 -12.36 20.04
C LYS A 128 -6.87 -13.88 20.19
N GLN A 129 -7.95 -14.49 19.70
CA GLN A 129 -8.16 -15.94 19.70
C GLN A 129 -7.86 -16.60 18.34
N ASP A 130 -7.56 -15.81 17.32
CA ASP A 130 -7.18 -16.31 15.99
C ASP A 130 -5.68 -16.55 15.92
N HIS A 131 -5.26 -17.74 16.41
CA HIS A 131 -3.86 -18.13 16.41
C HIS A 131 -3.24 -18.15 15.02
N LYS A 132 -3.99 -18.52 13.98
CA LYS A 132 -3.48 -18.54 12.60
C LYS A 132 -3.08 -17.15 12.14
N PHE A 133 -3.89 -16.14 12.45
CA PHE A 133 -3.61 -14.76 12.11
C PHE A 133 -2.49 -14.18 12.99
N THR A 134 -2.59 -14.32 14.32
CA THR A 134 -1.62 -13.76 15.27
C THR A 134 -0.24 -14.40 15.19
N ASP A 135 -0.14 -15.69 14.81
CA ASP A 135 1.15 -16.35 14.64
C ASP A 135 1.83 -15.93 13.33
N LYS A 136 1.05 -15.69 12.28
CA LYS A 136 1.56 -15.17 11.02
C LYS A 136 1.97 -13.67 11.12
N PHE A 137 1.28 -12.90 11.98
CA PHE A 137 1.52 -11.47 12.17
C PHE A 137 1.69 -11.13 13.66
N PRO A 138 2.82 -11.53 14.29
CA PRO A 138 3.01 -11.43 15.74
C PRO A 138 2.93 -9.99 16.31
N GLN A 139 3.16 -8.97 15.50
CA GLN A 139 2.99 -7.57 15.88
C GLN A 139 1.55 -7.20 16.24
N THR A 140 0.58 -7.99 15.83
CA THR A 140 -0.85 -7.80 16.18
C THR A 140 -1.18 -8.29 17.59
N LYS A 141 -0.27 -9.04 18.24
CA LYS A 141 -0.45 -9.53 19.63
C LYS A 141 -0.22 -8.44 20.68
N LYS A 142 0.46 -7.36 20.33
CA LYS A 142 0.85 -6.30 21.27
C LYS A 142 -0.13 -5.13 21.17
N LYS A 143 -0.77 -4.80 22.29
CA LYS A 143 -1.53 -3.54 22.39
C LYS A 143 -0.60 -2.36 22.14
N MET A 144 -1.12 -1.34 21.49
CA MET A 144 -0.44 -0.05 21.45
C MET A 144 -0.42 0.54 22.88
N ILE A 145 0.73 1.04 23.26
CA ILE A 145 0.93 1.79 24.48
C ILE A 145 0.43 3.23 24.26
#